data_5b5e44eaf9c80af0df72a5e86fedb946
#
_entry.id   5b5e44eaf9c80af0df72a5e86fedb946
#
_cell.length_a   1.000
_cell.length_b   1.000
_cell.length_c   1.000
_cell.angle_alpha   90.00
_cell.angle_beta   90.00
_cell.angle_gamma   90.00
#
_symmetry.space_group_name_H-M   'P 1'
#
loop_
_entity.id
_entity.type
_entity.pdbx_description
1 polymer ?
#
loop_
_entity_poly.entity_id
_entity_poly.type
_entity_poly.pdbx_seq_one_letter_code
_entity_poly.pdbx_strand_id
1 'polypeptide(L)'
;MIRFFLIVTILLPSFCCAQKSTYKGLPSLVWPKLYQIEFQKEKDFDKPIFTKETKALANKIISLPGYMVPFENGMRGSHFMLSSLPLNACFFCGVGGPETIVEVFLLKPITYTDKPVEIKGKLFLNNSNPDKMIYILETAEFLGAVEF
;
A
#
# COMPACT_ATOMS: atom_id res chain seq x y z
N MET A 1 9.29 5.89 69.35
CA MET A 1 9.81 4.98 68.33
C MET A 1 8.99 5.15 67.04
N ILE A 2 9.48 5.96 66.12
CA ILE A 2 8.81 6.28 64.85
C ILE A 2 9.40 5.38 63.79
N ARG A 3 8.59 4.44 63.24
CA ARG A 3 8.97 3.55 62.16
C ARG A 3 8.77 4.28 60.82
N PHE A 4 9.85 4.65 60.16
CA PHE A 4 9.87 5.13 58.77
C PHE A 4 9.60 3.96 57.81
N PHE A 5 8.42 3.98 57.13
CA PHE A 5 8.13 3.09 56.04
C PHE A 5 8.71 3.70 54.75
N LEU A 6 9.76 3.10 54.23
CA LEU A 6 10.37 3.46 52.95
C LEU A 6 9.53 2.83 51.83
N ILE A 7 8.73 3.65 51.16
CA ILE A 7 7.98 3.23 49.93
C ILE A 7 8.95 3.26 48.78
N VAL A 8 9.41 2.07 48.35
CA VAL A 8 10.18 1.90 47.12
C VAL A 8 9.21 1.84 45.95
N THR A 9 9.11 2.96 45.24
CA THR A 9 8.34 3.05 43.97
C THR A 9 9.15 2.38 42.85
N ILE A 10 8.76 1.16 42.49
CA ILE A 10 9.35 0.44 41.34
C ILE A 10 8.78 1.07 40.05
N LEU A 11 9.56 1.91 39.38
CA LEU A 11 9.29 2.39 38.02
C LEU A 11 9.51 1.21 37.04
N LEU A 12 8.42 0.55 36.67
CA LEU A 12 8.45 -0.42 35.57
C LEU A 12 8.58 0.34 34.24
N PRO A 13 9.61 0.11 33.44
CA PRO A 13 9.65 0.66 32.09
C PRO A 13 8.54 0.01 31.27
N SER A 14 7.56 0.80 30.82
CA SER A 14 6.59 0.39 29.81
C SER A 14 7.34 0.11 28.51
N PHE A 15 7.65 -1.14 28.26
CA PHE A 15 8.09 -1.63 26.97
C PHE A 15 6.90 -1.51 26.01
N CYS A 16 6.83 -0.38 25.30
CA CYS A 16 5.92 -0.21 24.16
C CYS A 16 6.46 -1.13 23.04
N CYS A 17 5.98 -2.38 23.05
CA CYS A 17 6.25 -3.34 22.00
C CYS A 17 5.48 -2.85 20.76
N ALA A 18 6.16 -2.13 19.88
CA ALA A 18 5.65 -1.83 18.55
C ALA A 18 5.43 -3.17 17.84
N GLN A 19 4.19 -3.65 17.85
CA GLN A 19 3.78 -4.82 17.07
C GLN A 19 3.93 -4.47 15.60
N LYS A 20 5.03 -4.91 14.98
CA LYS A 20 5.17 -4.96 13.54
C LYS A 20 4.04 -5.86 13.03
N SER A 21 3.04 -5.26 12.41
CA SER A 21 1.95 -5.98 11.77
C SER A 21 2.54 -6.91 10.71
N THR A 22 2.51 -8.21 10.98
CA THR A 22 2.93 -9.26 10.04
C THR A 22 1.76 -9.58 9.10
N TYR A 23 1.29 -8.59 8.37
CA TYR A 23 0.32 -8.83 7.31
C TYR A 23 1.08 -9.41 6.11
N LYS A 24 0.88 -10.70 5.80
CA LYS A 24 1.32 -11.30 4.56
C LYS A 24 0.41 -10.77 3.44
N GLY A 25 0.95 -9.88 2.62
CA GLY A 25 0.27 -9.45 1.39
C GLY A 25 0.02 -10.61 0.43
N LEU A 26 -0.74 -10.35 -0.63
CA LEU A 26 -1.05 -11.32 -1.67
C LEU A 26 0.23 -11.85 -2.33
N PRO A 27 0.29 -13.15 -2.70
CA PRO A 27 1.43 -13.73 -3.40
C PRO A 27 1.70 -12.97 -4.72
N SER A 28 2.87 -12.37 -4.83
CA SER A 28 3.28 -11.61 -6.02
C SER A 28 4.79 -11.50 -6.08
N LEU A 29 5.34 -11.52 -7.31
CA LEU A 29 6.75 -11.25 -7.56
C LEU A 29 7.03 -9.75 -7.73
N VAL A 30 6.00 -8.94 -7.87
CA VAL A 30 6.09 -7.50 -8.13
C VAL A 30 5.97 -6.70 -6.84
N TRP A 31 4.97 -6.98 -5.99
CA TRP A 31 4.76 -6.26 -4.73
C TRP A 31 6.02 -6.15 -3.85
N PRO A 32 6.84 -7.21 -3.65
CA PRO A 32 8.06 -7.10 -2.86
C PRO A 32 9.07 -6.08 -3.40
N LYS A 33 9.05 -5.77 -4.71
CA LYS A 33 9.89 -4.74 -5.32
C LYS A 33 9.33 -3.34 -5.08
N LEU A 34 7.99 -3.20 -5.10
CA LEU A 34 7.32 -1.93 -4.85
C LEU A 34 7.42 -1.50 -3.37
N TYR A 35 7.46 -2.46 -2.44
CA TYR A 35 7.64 -2.17 -1.01
C TYR A 35 9.02 -1.60 -0.65
N GLN A 36 10.01 -1.77 -1.53
CA GLN A 36 11.37 -1.26 -1.32
C GLN A 36 11.46 0.18 -1.82
N ILE A 37 11.03 1.11 -0.99
CA ILE A 37 11.04 2.53 -1.28
C ILE A 37 11.52 3.33 -0.07
N GLU A 38 12.21 4.41 -0.32
CA GLU A 38 12.59 5.41 0.68
C GLU A 38 11.91 6.73 0.35
N PHE A 39 11.72 7.58 1.35
CA PHE A 39 11.16 8.91 1.17
C PHE A 39 12.15 9.97 1.61
N GLN A 40 12.42 10.91 0.74
CA GLN A 40 13.18 12.11 1.04
C GLN A 40 12.22 13.24 1.39
N LYS A 41 12.36 13.80 2.58
CA LYS A 41 11.57 14.96 2.98
C LYS A 41 11.94 16.17 2.13
N GLU A 42 10.96 16.71 1.42
CA GLU A 42 11.03 18.01 0.76
C GLU A 42 10.07 18.99 1.48
N LYS A 43 10.10 20.25 1.10
CA LYS A 43 9.36 21.32 1.80
C LYS A 43 7.84 21.09 1.78
N ASP A 44 7.31 20.57 0.68
CA ASP A 44 5.87 20.51 0.42
C ASP A 44 5.34 19.06 0.37
N PHE A 45 6.21 18.06 0.23
CA PHE A 45 5.83 16.63 0.17
C PHE A 45 7.03 15.70 0.40
N ASP A 46 6.76 14.46 0.77
CA ASP A 46 7.76 13.41 0.90
C ASP A 46 8.00 12.76 -0.48
N LYS A 47 9.17 13.08 -1.08
CA LYS A 47 9.53 12.59 -2.42
C LYS A 47 9.96 11.12 -2.40
N PRO A 48 9.34 10.24 -3.19
CA PRO A 48 9.71 8.85 -3.26
C PRO A 48 11.05 8.63 -4.00
N ILE A 49 11.92 7.83 -3.41
CA ILE A 49 13.20 7.39 -3.97
C ILE A 49 13.08 5.91 -4.34
N PHE A 50 12.88 5.63 -5.61
CA PHE A 50 12.71 4.28 -6.12
C PHE A 50 14.04 3.53 -6.22
N THR A 51 14.05 2.26 -5.84
CA THR A 51 15.20 1.36 -6.02
C THR A 51 15.48 1.06 -7.50
N LYS A 52 16.62 0.46 -7.78
CA LYS A 52 16.98 0.01 -9.15
C LYS A 52 15.98 -1.03 -9.67
N GLU A 53 15.54 -1.94 -8.80
CA GLU A 53 14.58 -2.99 -9.10
C GLU A 53 13.21 -2.42 -9.45
N THR A 54 12.74 -1.43 -8.69
CA THR A 54 11.47 -0.73 -8.98
C THR A 54 11.57 0.08 -10.27
N LYS A 55 12.67 0.83 -10.49
CA LYS A 55 12.92 1.57 -11.73
C LYS A 55 12.97 0.66 -12.96
N ALA A 56 13.45 -0.57 -12.80
CA ALA A 56 13.46 -1.55 -13.88
C ALA A 56 12.06 -2.00 -14.32
N LEU A 57 11.02 -1.78 -13.51
CA LEU A 57 9.62 -2.05 -13.85
C LEU A 57 8.93 -0.86 -14.50
N ALA A 58 9.52 0.34 -14.46
CA ALA A 58 8.94 1.55 -15.04
C ALA A 58 8.67 1.38 -16.53
N ASN A 59 7.49 1.82 -16.97
CA ASN A 59 7.00 1.72 -18.36
C ASN A 59 6.84 0.29 -18.90
N LYS A 60 6.97 -0.73 -18.07
CA LYS A 60 6.70 -2.13 -18.45
C LYS A 60 5.26 -2.51 -18.16
N ILE A 61 4.75 -3.46 -18.92
CA ILE A 61 3.49 -4.14 -18.61
C ILE A 61 3.78 -5.13 -17.49
N ILE A 62 3.08 -4.97 -16.38
CA ILE A 62 3.15 -5.84 -15.21
C ILE A 62 1.76 -6.36 -14.84
N SER A 63 1.71 -7.42 -14.07
CA SER A 63 0.49 -7.93 -13.47
C SER A 63 0.59 -7.89 -11.96
N LEU A 64 -0.47 -7.45 -11.30
CA LEU A 64 -0.55 -7.30 -9.85
C LEU A 64 -1.87 -7.87 -9.32
N PRO A 65 -1.82 -8.82 -8.37
CA PRO A 65 -2.97 -9.17 -7.58
C PRO A 65 -3.23 -8.12 -6.50
N GLY A 66 -4.48 -7.79 -6.22
CA GLY A 66 -4.80 -6.82 -5.19
C GLY A 66 -6.27 -6.76 -4.86
N TYR A 67 -6.59 -6.04 -3.79
CA TYR A 67 -7.96 -5.71 -3.39
C TYR A 67 -8.34 -4.35 -3.99
N MET A 68 -9.52 -4.28 -4.56
CA MET A 68 -10.05 -3.02 -5.09
C MET A 68 -10.46 -2.10 -3.95
N VAL A 69 -10.01 -0.84 -4.01
CA VAL A 69 -10.46 0.25 -3.13
C VAL A 69 -11.09 1.33 -4.02
N PRO A 70 -12.41 1.44 -4.07
CA PRO A 70 -13.09 2.40 -4.95
C PRO A 70 -12.90 3.84 -4.45
N PHE A 71 -12.78 4.79 -5.38
CA PHE A 71 -12.76 6.23 -5.04
C PHE A 71 -14.16 6.79 -4.77
N GLU A 72 -15.15 6.23 -5.44
CA GLU A 72 -16.54 6.71 -5.38
C GLU A 72 -17.45 5.61 -4.84
N ASN A 73 -18.56 6.01 -4.26
CA ASN A 73 -19.62 5.12 -3.78
C ASN A 73 -20.38 4.45 -4.94
N GLY A 74 -19.65 3.92 -5.92
CA GLY A 74 -20.17 3.29 -7.10
C GLY A 74 -19.81 1.80 -7.18
N MET A 75 -20.79 0.99 -7.63
CA MET A 75 -20.54 -0.45 -7.82
C MET A 75 -19.76 -0.77 -9.10
N ARG A 76 -19.47 0.24 -9.95
CA ARG A 76 -18.77 0.05 -11.22
C ARG A 76 -17.91 1.24 -11.56
N GLY A 77 -16.66 1.00 -11.94
CA GLY A 77 -15.73 2.06 -12.32
C GLY A 77 -14.52 1.54 -13.11
N SER A 78 -13.82 2.46 -13.73
CA SER A 78 -12.53 2.21 -14.41
C SER A 78 -11.34 2.86 -13.70
N HIS A 79 -11.58 3.61 -12.62
CA HIS A 79 -10.59 4.28 -11.81
C HIS A 79 -10.76 3.88 -10.34
N PHE A 80 -9.75 3.27 -9.75
CA PHE A 80 -9.75 2.82 -8.35
C PHE A 80 -8.33 2.63 -7.86
N MET A 81 -8.17 2.42 -6.55
CA MET A 81 -6.91 1.96 -5.96
C MET A 81 -6.87 0.44 -5.88
N LEU A 82 -5.73 -0.15 -6.25
CA LEU A 82 -5.43 -1.55 -6.03
C LEU A 82 -4.50 -1.67 -4.82
N SER A 83 -4.95 -2.32 -3.76
CA SER A 83 -4.20 -2.53 -2.53
C SER A 83 -3.65 -3.95 -2.46
N SER A 84 -2.39 -4.08 -2.06
CA SER A 84 -1.80 -5.39 -1.73
C SER A 84 -2.32 -5.97 -0.42
N LEU A 85 -2.99 -5.16 0.38
CA LEU A 85 -3.56 -5.50 1.68
C LEU A 85 -5.09 -5.43 1.61
N PRO A 86 -5.81 -6.27 2.36
CA PRO A 86 -7.27 -6.18 2.43
C PRO A 86 -7.72 -4.84 3.01
N LEU A 87 -8.97 -4.45 2.73
CA LEU A 87 -9.51 -3.12 3.05
C LEU A 87 -9.30 -2.68 4.50
N ASN A 88 -9.44 -3.60 5.46
CA ASN A 88 -9.26 -3.32 6.89
C ASN A 88 -7.80 -3.08 7.31
N ALA A 89 -6.85 -3.31 6.42
CA ALA A 89 -5.42 -3.14 6.66
C ALA A 89 -4.72 -2.30 5.57
N CYS A 90 -5.47 -1.68 4.66
CA CYS A 90 -4.94 -0.89 3.57
C CYS A 90 -4.40 0.48 4.04
N PHE A 91 -3.75 1.20 3.13
CA PHE A 91 -3.20 2.54 3.37
C PHE A 91 -4.19 3.52 3.99
N PHE A 92 -5.44 3.55 3.50
CA PHE A 92 -6.48 4.46 4.00
C PHE A 92 -6.94 4.14 5.43
N CYS A 93 -6.66 2.93 5.94
CA CYS A 93 -6.89 2.55 7.33
C CYS A 93 -5.67 2.80 8.22
N GLY A 94 -4.57 3.35 7.67
CA GLY A 94 -3.36 3.72 8.39
C GLY A 94 -2.45 2.55 8.79
N VAL A 95 -2.66 1.36 8.23
CA VAL A 95 -1.82 0.17 8.50
C VAL A 95 -0.74 0.01 7.44
N GLY A 96 -1.08 0.15 6.15
CA GLY A 96 -0.13 0.12 5.04
C GLY A 96 0.43 1.51 4.72
N GLY A 97 1.62 1.58 4.13
CA GLY A 97 2.17 2.79 3.55
C GLY A 97 1.74 2.99 2.09
N PRO A 98 2.10 4.13 1.46
CA PRO A 98 1.77 4.41 0.06
C PRO A 98 2.37 3.40 -0.92
N GLU A 99 3.40 2.65 -0.50
CA GLU A 99 4.01 1.57 -1.28
C GLU A 99 3.12 0.32 -1.41
N THR A 100 2.04 0.23 -0.63
CA THR A 100 1.09 -0.88 -0.64
C THR A 100 -0.09 -0.68 -1.59
N ILE A 101 -0.15 0.46 -2.27
CA ILE A 101 -1.24 0.82 -3.18
C ILE A 101 -0.72 1.25 -4.56
N VAL A 102 -1.55 0.96 -5.57
CA VAL A 102 -1.35 1.39 -6.95
C VAL A 102 -2.64 2.03 -7.46
N GLU A 103 -2.55 3.21 -8.03
CA GLU A 103 -3.65 3.86 -8.73
C GLU A 103 -3.88 3.20 -10.08
N VAL A 104 -5.09 2.80 -10.39
CA VAL A 104 -5.41 2.00 -11.58
C VAL A 104 -6.38 2.73 -12.50
N PHE A 105 -6.01 2.83 -13.78
CA PHE A 105 -6.86 3.31 -14.86
C PHE A 105 -7.13 2.19 -15.86
N LEU A 106 -8.31 1.56 -15.76
CA LEU A 106 -8.74 0.48 -16.65
C LEU A 106 -9.20 1.01 -18.00
N LEU A 107 -8.97 0.22 -19.05
CA LEU A 107 -9.55 0.45 -20.38
C LEU A 107 -11.07 0.31 -20.41
N LYS A 108 -11.63 -0.52 -19.54
CA LYS A 108 -13.08 -0.77 -19.44
C LYS A 108 -13.52 -0.80 -17.99
N PRO A 109 -14.66 -0.18 -17.64
CA PRO A 109 -15.16 -0.21 -16.27
C PRO A 109 -15.57 -1.63 -15.86
N ILE A 110 -15.23 -2.00 -14.62
CA ILE A 110 -15.61 -3.28 -14.01
C ILE A 110 -16.49 -3.05 -12.78
N THR A 111 -17.20 -4.09 -12.36
CA THR A 111 -17.96 -4.09 -11.11
C THR A 111 -17.00 -4.32 -9.95
N TYR A 112 -17.20 -3.57 -8.87
CA TYR A 112 -16.46 -3.75 -7.63
C TYR A 112 -16.68 -5.15 -7.06
N THR A 113 -15.61 -5.70 -6.47
CA THR A 113 -15.63 -6.95 -5.71
C THR A 113 -14.75 -6.83 -4.48
N ASP A 114 -15.13 -7.46 -3.39
CA ASP A 114 -14.37 -7.59 -2.15
C ASP A 114 -13.30 -8.69 -2.23
N LYS A 115 -13.39 -9.55 -3.25
CA LYS A 115 -12.37 -10.57 -3.53
C LYS A 115 -11.14 -9.93 -4.17
N PRO A 116 -9.94 -10.49 -3.93
CA PRO A 116 -8.75 -10.05 -4.63
C PRO A 116 -8.86 -10.30 -6.14
N VAL A 117 -8.34 -9.39 -6.92
CA VAL A 117 -8.37 -9.39 -8.39
C VAL A 117 -6.97 -9.29 -8.97
N GLU A 118 -6.78 -9.79 -10.17
CA GLU A 118 -5.56 -9.63 -10.95
C GLU A 118 -5.74 -8.50 -11.97
N ILE A 119 -4.86 -7.51 -11.91
CA ILE A 119 -4.86 -6.35 -12.83
C ILE A 119 -3.53 -6.33 -13.58
N LYS A 120 -3.60 -6.23 -14.90
CA LYS A 120 -2.45 -6.09 -15.79
C LYS A 120 -2.46 -4.72 -16.43
N GLY A 121 -1.32 -4.01 -16.40
CA GLY A 121 -1.23 -2.67 -16.96
C GLY A 121 0.20 -2.19 -17.08
N LYS A 122 0.39 -1.00 -17.69
CA LYS A 122 1.67 -0.35 -17.79
C LYS A 122 1.97 0.45 -16.53
N LEU A 123 3.08 0.13 -15.85
CA LEU A 123 3.47 0.77 -14.60
C LEU A 123 4.17 2.11 -14.86
N PHE A 124 3.66 3.16 -14.25
CA PHE A 124 4.32 4.46 -14.13
C PHE A 124 4.76 4.70 -12.69
N LEU A 125 5.93 5.30 -12.53
CA LEU A 125 6.49 5.74 -11.26
C LEU A 125 6.35 7.25 -11.17
N ASN A 126 5.63 7.71 -10.18
CA ASN A 126 5.42 9.14 -9.94
C ASN A 126 6.28 9.60 -8.74
N ASN A 127 7.17 10.55 -8.98
CA ASN A 127 8.02 11.16 -7.94
C ASN A 127 7.96 12.69 -7.94
N SER A 128 7.00 13.28 -8.64
CA SER A 128 6.96 14.74 -8.86
C SER A 128 5.57 15.36 -8.68
N ASN A 129 4.50 14.57 -8.77
CA ASN A 129 3.14 15.08 -8.61
C ASN A 129 2.52 14.54 -7.31
N PRO A 130 2.37 15.38 -6.26
CA PRO A 130 1.81 14.97 -4.98
C PRO A 130 0.32 14.62 -5.03
N ASP A 131 -0.41 15.06 -6.07
CA ASP A 131 -1.84 14.78 -6.24
C ASP A 131 -2.14 13.37 -6.79
N LYS A 132 -1.09 12.61 -7.15
CA LYS A 132 -1.19 11.25 -7.67
C LYS A 132 -0.44 10.27 -6.80
N MET A 133 -0.86 9.02 -6.85
CA MET A 133 -0.13 7.95 -6.16
C MET A 133 1.26 7.74 -6.77
N ILE A 134 2.16 7.21 -5.94
CA ILE A 134 3.57 6.94 -6.35
C ILE A 134 3.68 5.85 -7.41
N TYR A 135 2.71 4.93 -7.45
CA TYR A 135 2.57 3.88 -8.46
C TYR A 135 1.25 4.04 -9.20
N ILE A 136 1.29 3.99 -10.51
CA ILE A 136 0.13 4.14 -11.38
C ILE A 136 0.16 3.03 -12.43
N LEU A 137 -0.94 2.31 -12.62
CA LEU A 137 -1.17 1.39 -13.72
C LEU A 137 -2.10 2.05 -14.75
N GLU A 138 -1.58 2.35 -15.91
CA GLU A 138 -2.33 2.89 -17.04
C GLU A 138 -2.64 1.84 -18.09
N THR A 139 -3.67 2.11 -18.90
CA THR A 139 -4.15 1.18 -19.94
C THR A 139 -4.35 -0.23 -19.39
N ALA A 140 -4.91 -0.30 -18.19
CA ALA A 140 -4.96 -1.55 -17.45
C ALA A 140 -6.16 -2.41 -17.87
N GLU A 141 -6.00 -3.72 -17.69
CA GLU A 141 -6.99 -4.75 -17.96
C GLU A 141 -7.25 -5.57 -16.71
N PHE A 142 -8.52 -5.89 -16.47
CA PHE A 142 -8.94 -6.82 -15.44
C PHE A 142 -8.83 -8.25 -15.97
N LEU A 143 -8.04 -9.09 -15.31
CA LEU A 143 -7.82 -10.48 -15.70
C LEU A 143 -8.75 -11.47 -14.98
N GLY A 144 -9.37 -11.06 -13.87
CA GLY A 144 -10.30 -11.91 -13.11
C GLY A 144 -10.08 -11.81 -11.60
N ALA A 145 -10.94 -12.50 -10.85
CA ALA A 145 -10.73 -12.72 -9.42
C ALA A 145 -9.60 -13.74 -9.21
N VAL A 146 -8.85 -13.58 -8.14
CA VAL A 146 -7.77 -14.50 -7.73
C VAL A 146 -8.30 -15.38 -6.60
N GLU A 147 -8.13 -16.68 -6.73
CA GLU A 147 -8.39 -17.67 -5.67
C GLU A 147 -7.05 -18.18 -5.13
N PHE A 148 -6.94 -18.28 -3.79
CA PHE A 148 -5.76 -18.74 -3.06
C PHE A 148 -6.07 -19.96 -2.22
#